data_55659bf007a9cbbfda4f387001bafa0e
#
_entry.id   55659bf007a9cbbfda4f387001bafa0e
#
_cell.length_a   1.000
_cell.length_b   1.000
_cell.length_c   1.000
_cell.angle_alpha   90.00
_cell.angle_beta   90.00
_cell.angle_gamma   90.00
#
_symmetry.space_group_name_H-M   'P 1'
#
loop_
_entity.id
_entity.type
_entity.pdbx_description
1 polymer ?
#
loop_
_entity_poly.entity_id
_entity_poly.type
_entity_poly.pdbx_seq_one_letter_code
_entity_poly.pdbx_strand_id
1 'polypeptide(L)'
;MLRLTAGKGVDVTIDVAGDDGLNKSVLATKAAGVIAQVGFLTGQTTHLQLMPLIFRQTTIRGIAVAPRTSFDRMNPFLDKHGIRPVIDKVYAFDEVVQAFEHLARGPFGKTVIKVAD
;
A
#
# COMPACT_ATOMS: atom_id res chain seq x y z
N MET A 1 9.33 10.77 -5.81
CA MET A 1 10.10 9.52 -5.67
C MET A 1 11.44 9.60 -6.41
N LEU A 2 11.50 9.89 -7.71
CA LEU A 2 12.76 9.97 -8.46
C LEU A 2 13.81 10.92 -7.87
N ARG A 3 13.40 12.08 -7.34
CA ARG A 3 14.33 13.00 -6.65
C ARG A 3 15.03 12.36 -5.45
N LEU A 4 14.32 11.51 -4.69
CA LEU A 4 14.84 10.84 -3.50
C LEU A 4 15.79 9.67 -3.83
N THR A 5 15.79 9.22 -5.06
CA THR A 5 16.57 8.07 -5.54
C THR A 5 17.59 8.46 -6.60
N ALA A 6 17.96 9.74 -6.68
CA ALA A 6 18.88 10.28 -7.70
C ALA A 6 18.49 9.86 -9.14
N GLY A 7 17.20 9.85 -9.45
CA GLY A 7 16.65 9.48 -10.76
C GLY A 7 16.50 7.98 -11.02
N LYS A 8 17.01 7.12 -10.15
CA LYS A 8 17.03 5.66 -10.38
C LYS A 8 15.66 4.99 -10.22
N GLY A 9 14.83 5.48 -9.30
CA GLY A 9 13.60 4.83 -8.87
C GLY A 9 13.81 3.88 -7.68
N VAL A 10 12.73 3.27 -7.20
CA VAL A 10 12.74 2.35 -6.05
C VAL A 10 12.82 0.89 -6.49
N ASP A 11 13.35 0.03 -5.64
CA ASP A 11 13.45 -1.41 -5.91
C ASP A 11 12.09 -2.08 -6.03
N VAL A 12 11.18 -1.71 -5.13
CA VAL A 12 9.83 -2.24 -5.05
C VAL A 12 8.84 -1.10 -4.89
N THR A 13 7.78 -1.12 -5.69
CA THR A 13 6.60 -0.27 -5.51
C THR A 13 5.44 -1.12 -5.03
N ILE A 14 4.72 -0.68 -4.01
CA ILE A 14 3.47 -1.29 -3.55
C ILE A 14 2.32 -0.45 -4.10
N ASP A 15 1.56 -1.02 -5.03
CA ASP A 15 0.43 -0.35 -5.67
C ASP A 15 -0.90 -0.87 -5.10
N VAL A 16 -1.62 0.01 -4.43
CA VAL A 16 -2.96 -0.26 -3.88
C VAL A 16 -4.05 0.49 -4.64
N ALA A 17 -3.65 1.39 -5.52
CA ALA A 17 -4.56 2.27 -6.24
C ALA A 17 -5.16 1.59 -7.47
N GLY A 18 -4.35 0.94 -8.30
CA GLY A 18 -4.78 0.49 -9.61
C GLY A 18 -4.95 1.65 -10.59
N ASP A 19 -5.76 1.44 -11.65
CA ASP A 19 -6.04 2.42 -12.71
C ASP A 19 -4.75 3.13 -13.22
N ASP A 20 -4.77 4.45 -13.38
CA ASP A 20 -3.59 5.22 -13.79
C ASP A 20 -2.45 5.22 -12.75
N GLY A 21 -2.72 4.81 -11.52
CA GLY A 21 -1.72 4.59 -10.48
C GLY A 21 -0.62 3.63 -10.91
N LEU A 22 -0.98 2.58 -11.65
CA LEU A 22 -0.02 1.58 -12.14
C LEU A 22 1.01 2.18 -13.11
N ASN A 23 0.62 3.10 -13.99
CA ASN A 23 1.58 3.81 -14.87
C ASN A 23 2.56 4.66 -14.05
N LYS A 24 2.09 5.32 -13.00
CA LYS A 24 2.95 6.08 -12.07
C LYS A 24 3.89 5.16 -11.31
N SER A 25 3.43 3.98 -10.92
CA SER A 25 4.24 2.94 -10.27
C SER A 25 5.34 2.43 -11.20
N VAL A 26 5.06 2.20 -12.50
CA VAL A 26 6.08 1.85 -13.49
C VAL A 26 7.16 2.93 -13.58
N LEU A 27 6.77 4.20 -13.63
CA LEU A 27 7.72 5.31 -13.71
C LEU A 27 8.55 5.51 -12.43
N ALA A 28 7.99 5.17 -11.28
CA ALA A 28 8.66 5.29 -9.99
C ALA A 28 9.61 4.13 -9.67
N THR A 29 9.39 2.97 -10.29
CA THR A 29 10.19 1.75 -10.07
C THR A 29 11.48 1.80 -10.91
N LYS A 30 12.61 1.37 -10.35
CA LYS A 30 13.89 1.30 -11.07
C LYS A 30 13.85 0.24 -12.18
N ALA A 31 14.87 0.25 -13.05
CA ALA A 31 15.05 -0.82 -14.02
C ALA A 31 15.19 -2.19 -13.33
N ALA A 32 14.53 -3.21 -13.88
CA ALA A 32 14.40 -4.56 -13.32
C ALA A 32 13.78 -4.62 -11.91
N GLY A 33 13.09 -3.57 -11.47
CA GLY A 33 12.38 -3.54 -10.20
C GLY A 33 11.02 -4.24 -10.26
N VAL A 34 10.35 -4.32 -9.12
CA VAL A 34 9.09 -5.05 -8.97
C VAL A 34 7.97 -4.11 -8.51
N ILE A 35 6.81 -4.23 -9.13
CA ILE A 35 5.57 -3.62 -8.68
C ILE A 35 4.71 -4.72 -8.05
N ALA A 36 4.46 -4.62 -6.75
CA ALA A 36 3.50 -5.45 -6.03
C ALA A 36 2.11 -4.83 -6.17
N GLN A 37 1.28 -5.36 -7.06
CA GLN A 37 -0.09 -4.91 -7.29
C GLN A 37 -0.99 -5.56 -6.25
N VAL A 38 -1.41 -4.80 -5.24
CA VAL A 38 -2.17 -5.28 -4.08
C VAL A 38 -3.65 -4.92 -4.17
N GLY A 39 -3.97 -3.77 -4.77
CA GLY A 39 -5.34 -3.26 -4.77
C GLY A 39 -5.75 -2.53 -6.05
N PHE A 40 -6.98 -2.09 -6.05
CA PHE A 40 -7.62 -1.40 -7.19
C PHE A 40 -8.57 -0.30 -6.69
N LEU A 41 -8.12 0.46 -5.68
CA LEU A 41 -8.94 1.45 -4.97
C LEU A 41 -9.57 2.50 -5.90
N THR A 42 -8.84 2.92 -6.95
CA THR A 42 -9.31 3.93 -7.91
C THR A 42 -9.89 3.33 -9.19
N GLY A 43 -9.69 2.04 -9.44
CA GLY A 43 -10.24 1.36 -10.62
C GLY A 43 -9.67 -0.04 -10.82
N GLN A 44 -10.49 -0.93 -11.37
CA GLN A 44 -10.13 -2.34 -11.63
C GLN A 44 -9.46 -2.56 -12.98
N THR A 45 -9.49 -1.57 -13.85
CA THR A 45 -8.91 -1.61 -15.20
C THR A 45 -7.93 -0.48 -15.39
N THR A 46 -6.91 -0.67 -16.23
CA THR A 46 -5.95 0.38 -16.57
C THR A 46 -5.54 0.29 -18.03
N HIS A 47 -5.18 1.43 -18.63
CA HIS A 47 -4.51 1.50 -19.93
C HIS A 47 -3.00 1.59 -19.68
N LEU A 48 -2.34 0.43 -19.63
CA LEU A 48 -0.91 0.36 -19.35
C LEU A 48 -0.07 0.88 -20.51
N GLN A 49 0.82 1.81 -20.22
CA GLN A 49 1.83 2.31 -21.17
C GLN A 49 2.96 1.29 -21.27
N LEU A 50 3.02 0.57 -22.39
CA LEU A 50 3.96 -0.55 -22.55
C LEU A 50 5.42 -0.09 -22.72
N MET A 51 5.68 1.05 -23.37
CA MET A 51 7.06 1.51 -23.60
C MET A 51 7.85 1.70 -22.30
N PRO A 52 7.36 2.42 -21.28
CA PRO A 52 8.08 2.54 -20.01
C PRO A 52 8.28 1.18 -19.32
N LEU A 53 7.28 0.29 -19.37
CA LEU A 53 7.36 -1.05 -18.78
C LEU A 53 8.47 -1.88 -19.44
N ILE A 54 8.52 -1.88 -20.78
CA ILE A 54 9.50 -2.64 -21.55
C ILE A 54 10.91 -2.11 -21.31
N PHE A 55 11.14 -0.80 -21.48
CA PHE A 55 12.47 -0.22 -21.33
C PHE A 55 13.01 -0.32 -19.90
N ARG A 56 12.14 -0.33 -18.91
CA ARG A 56 12.54 -0.54 -17.52
C ARG A 56 12.64 -2.01 -17.14
N GLN A 57 12.15 -2.94 -17.97
CA GLN A 57 12.11 -4.37 -17.66
C GLN A 57 11.43 -4.66 -16.32
N THR A 58 10.41 -3.87 -15.96
CA THR A 58 9.73 -3.93 -14.68
C THR A 58 8.82 -5.14 -14.61
N THR A 59 8.84 -5.85 -13.49
CA THR A 59 7.91 -6.95 -13.21
C THR A 59 6.69 -6.43 -12.47
N ILE A 60 5.49 -6.72 -12.96
CA ILE A 60 4.23 -6.50 -12.24
C ILE A 60 3.78 -7.84 -11.66
N ARG A 61 3.63 -7.90 -10.33
CA ARG A 61 3.22 -9.10 -9.61
C ARG A 61 1.93 -8.84 -8.84
N GLY A 62 0.88 -9.56 -9.17
CA GLY A 62 -0.36 -9.58 -8.37
C GLY A 62 -0.10 -10.18 -6.99
N ILE A 63 -0.58 -9.52 -5.95
CA ILE A 63 -0.49 -9.97 -4.56
C ILE A 63 -1.92 -10.12 -4.04
N ALA A 64 -2.30 -11.34 -3.73
CA ALA A 64 -3.55 -11.63 -3.02
C ALA A 64 -3.30 -11.73 -1.50
N VAL A 65 -4.35 -12.01 -0.77
CA VAL A 65 -4.27 -12.29 0.67
C VAL A 65 -3.37 -13.48 0.97
N ALA A 66 -2.83 -13.52 2.17
CA ALA A 66 -1.97 -14.58 2.63
C ALA A 66 -2.68 -15.46 3.68
N PRO A 67 -2.26 -16.72 3.87
CA PRO A 67 -2.84 -17.62 4.86
C PRO A 67 -2.51 -17.18 6.30
N ARG A 68 -3.23 -17.70 7.27
CA ARG A 68 -3.03 -17.44 8.71
C ARG A 68 -1.56 -17.62 9.14
N THR A 69 -0.88 -18.63 8.61
CA THR A 69 0.55 -18.87 8.91
C THR A 69 1.47 -17.72 8.52
N SER A 70 1.12 -16.94 7.49
CA SER A 70 1.87 -15.73 7.12
C SER A 70 1.64 -14.60 8.12
N PHE A 71 0.40 -14.46 8.60
CA PHE A 71 0.07 -13.50 9.65
C PHE A 71 0.80 -13.83 10.96
N ASP A 72 0.79 -15.10 11.36
CA ASP A 72 1.47 -15.57 12.59
C ASP A 72 2.99 -15.34 12.52
N ARG A 73 3.60 -15.35 11.33
CA ARG A 73 5.01 -15.00 11.12
C ARG A 73 5.26 -13.49 11.05
N MET A 74 4.29 -12.73 10.57
CA MET A 74 4.40 -11.28 10.46
C MET A 74 4.47 -10.62 11.83
N ASN A 75 3.65 -11.02 12.79
CA ASN A 75 3.56 -10.39 14.10
C ASN A 75 4.90 -10.40 14.87
N PRO A 76 5.61 -11.54 15.01
CA PRO A 76 6.92 -11.55 15.65
C PRO A 76 7.97 -10.70 14.91
N PHE A 77 7.87 -10.61 13.57
CA PHE A 77 8.73 -9.73 12.78
C PHE A 77 8.48 -8.26 13.13
N LEU A 78 7.21 -7.83 13.18
CA LEU A 78 6.84 -6.47 13.54
C LEU A 78 7.35 -6.11 14.94
N ASP A 79 7.14 -7.02 15.91
CA ASP A 79 7.58 -6.82 17.29
C ASP A 79 9.11 -6.74 17.40
N LYS A 80 9.81 -7.66 16.74
CA LYS A 80 11.29 -7.68 16.73
C LYS A 80 11.89 -6.38 16.20
N HIS A 81 11.25 -5.76 15.23
CA HIS A 81 11.74 -4.54 14.58
C HIS A 81 11.08 -3.27 15.10
N GLY A 82 10.22 -3.36 16.12
CA GLY A 82 9.53 -2.21 16.72
C GLY A 82 8.59 -1.51 15.74
N ILE A 83 8.09 -2.22 14.71
CA ILE A 83 7.20 -1.64 13.70
C ILE A 83 5.81 -1.52 14.30
N ARG A 84 5.29 -0.31 14.39
CA ARG A 84 3.95 -0.01 14.89
C ARG A 84 3.15 0.72 13.82
N PRO A 85 1.85 0.43 13.69
CA PRO A 85 0.98 1.18 12.79
C PRO A 85 0.87 2.63 13.27
N VAL A 86 0.80 3.56 12.33
CA VAL A 86 0.43 4.93 12.64
C VAL A 86 -1.05 4.97 12.99
N ILE A 87 -1.39 5.42 14.19
CA ILE A 87 -2.77 5.60 14.64
C ILE A 87 -3.07 7.09 14.57
N ASP A 88 -4.07 7.47 13.77
CA ASP A 88 -4.51 8.85 13.65
C ASP A 88 -5.42 9.22 14.81
N LYS A 89 -6.47 8.43 15.05
CA LYS A 89 -7.39 8.65 16.16
C LYS A 89 -7.99 7.36 16.69
N VAL A 90 -8.19 7.31 18.01
CA VAL A 90 -8.92 6.25 18.72
C VAL A 90 -10.28 6.79 19.13
N TYR A 91 -11.32 6.02 18.89
CA TYR A 91 -12.71 6.28 19.25
C TYR A 91 -13.20 5.26 20.25
N ALA A 92 -14.09 5.66 21.14
CA ALA A 92 -14.85 4.74 21.99
C ALA A 92 -15.86 3.94 21.14
N PHE A 93 -16.37 2.84 21.66
CA PHE A 93 -17.29 1.98 20.92
C PHE A 93 -18.61 2.68 20.56
N ASP A 94 -19.11 3.55 21.41
CA ASP A 94 -20.31 4.36 21.17
C ASP A 94 -20.11 5.50 20.17
N GLU A 95 -18.85 5.80 19.83
CA GLU A 95 -18.49 6.78 18.79
C GLU A 95 -18.25 6.14 17.40
N VAL A 96 -18.74 4.92 17.16
CA VAL A 96 -18.49 4.19 15.89
C VAL A 96 -18.89 4.97 14.65
N VAL A 97 -20.00 5.70 14.68
CA VAL A 97 -20.48 6.51 13.54
C VAL A 97 -19.47 7.60 13.21
N GLN A 98 -19.00 8.33 14.20
CA GLN A 98 -17.98 9.38 14.03
C GLN A 98 -16.65 8.82 13.54
N ALA A 99 -16.28 7.59 13.93
CA ALA A 99 -15.09 6.91 13.44
C ALA A 99 -15.19 6.63 11.94
N PHE A 100 -16.34 6.18 11.44
CA PHE A 100 -16.58 5.97 10.00
C PHE A 100 -16.62 7.28 9.21
N GLU A 101 -17.24 8.32 9.77
CA GLU A 101 -17.22 9.66 9.15
C GLU A 101 -15.80 10.22 9.07
N HIS A 102 -14.97 9.98 10.09
CA HIS A 102 -13.56 10.35 10.06
C HIS A 102 -12.82 9.56 8.97
N LEU A 103 -13.00 8.25 8.90
CA LEU A 103 -12.39 7.41 7.88
C LEU A 103 -12.73 7.87 6.46
N ALA A 104 -13.98 8.29 6.22
CA ALA A 104 -14.42 8.80 4.92
C ALA A 104 -13.70 10.09 4.48
N ARG A 105 -13.15 10.86 5.41
CA ARG A 105 -12.34 12.06 5.12
C ARG A 105 -10.89 11.76 4.73
N GLY A 106 -10.46 10.50 4.76
CA GLY A 106 -9.13 10.06 4.35
C GLY A 106 -8.02 10.44 5.34
N PRO A 107 -8.10 10.06 6.62
CA PRO A 107 -7.07 10.36 7.61
C PRO A 107 -5.75 9.65 7.25
N PHE A 108 -4.64 10.17 7.76
CA PHE A 108 -3.34 9.54 7.63
C PHE A 108 -3.12 8.52 8.75
N GLY A 109 -3.16 7.24 8.42
CA GLY A 109 -2.97 6.15 9.38
C GLY A 109 -4.25 5.39 9.67
N LYS A 110 -4.35 4.82 10.87
CA LYS A 110 -5.48 3.99 11.29
C LYS A 110 -6.46 4.78 12.15
N THR A 111 -7.74 4.68 11.78
CA THR A 111 -8.86 5.01 12.68
C THR A 111 -9.17 3.75 13.49
N VAL A 112 -9.06 3.82 14.81
CA VAL A 112 -9.22 2.69 15.72
C VAL A 112 -10.50 2.87 16.53
N ILE A 113 -11.25 1.80 16.72
CA ILE A 113 -12.41 1.75 17.64
C ILE A 113 -12.03 0.82 18.80
N LYS A 114 -12.06 1.33 20.01
CA LYS A 114 -11.81 0.56 21.24
C LYS A 114 -13.09 -0.18 21.61
N VAL A 115 -13.07 -1.51 21.54
CA VAL A 115 -14.24 -2.37 21.77
C VAL A 115 -14.39 -2.74 23.25
N ALA A 116 -13.27 -2.90 23.95
CA ALA A 116 -13.20 -3.21 25.39
C ALA A 116 -11.97 -2.56 26.02
N ASP A 117 -11.98 -2.46 27.34
CA ASP A 117 -10.83 -2.02 28.14
C ASP A 117 -9.73 -3.07 28.22
#